data_b2f2cfff31e8128578522a8009808706
#
_entry.id   b2f2cfff31e8128578522a8009808706
#
_cell.length_a   1.000
_cell.length_b   1.000
_cell.length_c   1.000
_cell.angle_alpha   90.00
_cell.angle_beta   90.00
_cell.angle_gamma   90.00
#
_symmetry.space_group_name_H-M   'P 1'
#
loop_
_entity.id
_entity.type
_entity.pdbx_description
1 polymer ?
#
loop_
_entity_poly.entity_id
_entity_poly.type
_entity_poly.pdbx_seq_one_letter_code
_entity_poly.pdbx_strand_id
1 'polypeptide(L)'
;MQQNTLKLLLKVLGRKLLVNFLKYKKYFRKTSLKQENIGEQFLIEVASKKPKNFLEIGVFHGVTARNVCELLYNIHKDDFKYVGLDLFGESAENSEEIIPNTKFNNPLKKIYFKYVLKVDPYSLEAVKKLLKKFKNNIHLIQGNSNNILHKIDMSKIDYVFLDGGHAYNTVKNDLTNL
;
A
#
# COMPACT_ATOMS: atom_id res chain seq x y z
N MET A 1 43.00 -8.87 8.39
CA MET A 1 41.92 -9.52 9.19
C MET A 1 40.79 -8.59 9.62
N GLN A 2 41.04 -7.32 9.96
CA GLN A 2 40.02 -6.35 10.43
C GLN A 2 38.97 -5.92 9.38
N GLN A 3 39.33 -5.78 8.10
CA GLN A 3 38.37 -5.34 7.05
C GLN A 3 37.24 -6.35 6.75
N ASN A 4 37.49 -7.64 6.89
CA ASN A 4 36.47 -8.69 6.67
C ASN A 4 35.45 -8.74 7.82
N THR A 5 35.88 -8.47 9.03
CA THR A 5 35.01 -8.45 10.21
C THR A 5 34.04 -7.27 10.18
N LEU A 6 34.52 -6.09 9.74
CA LEU A 6 33.69 -4.89 9.60
C LEU A 6 32.63 -5.05 8.49
N LYS A 7 33.01 -5.64 7.33
CA LYS A 7 32.07 -5.96 6.25
C LYS A 7 31.01 -6.98 6.70
N LEU A 8 31.40 -7.97 7.49
CA LEU A 8 30.47 -8.96 8.03
C LEU A 8 29.50 -8.34 9.06
N LEU A 9 30.01 -7.46 9.95
CA LEU A 9 29.21 -6.71 10.92
C LEU A 9 28.21 -5.77 10.22
N LEU A 10 28.63 -5.02 9.21
CA LEU A 10 27.75 -4.17 8.40
C LEU A 10 26.70 -4.98 7.65
N LYS A 11 27.05 -6.18 7.16
CA LYS A 11 26.09 -7.09 6.50
C LYS A 11 25.07 -7.68 7.48
N VAL A 12 25.48 -7.97 8.72
CA VAL A 12 24.61 -8.51 9.79
C VAL A 12 23.75 -7.38 10.40
N LEU A 13 24.30 -6.19 10.64
CA LEU A 13 23.56 -5.00 11.10
C LEU A 13 22.57 -4.53 9.99
N GLY A 14 22.98 -4.50 8.74
CA GLY A 14 22.12 -4.20 7.61
C GLY A 14 20.98 -5.22 7.47
N ARG A 15 21.25 -6.53 7.64
CA ARG A 15 20.20 -7.56 7.69
C ARG A 15 19.25 -7.40 8.87
N LYS A 16 19.74 -7.12 10.08
CA LYS A 16 18.86 -6.91 11.28
C LYS A 16 18.00 -5.65 11.14
N LEU A 17 18.55 -4.55 10.61
CA LEU A 17 17.76 -3.36 10.29
C LEU A 17 16.74 -3.66 9.19
N LEU A 18 17.14 -4.32 8.10
CA LEU A 18 16.23 -4.70 7.01
C LEU A 18 15.08 -5.59 7.50
N VAL A 19 15.36 -6.59 8.35
CA VAL A 19 14.34 -7.50 8.91
C VAL A 19 13.27 -6.74 9.71
N ASN A 20 13.63 -5.69 10.45
CA ASN A 20 12.65 -4.88 11.18
C ASN A 20 11.76 -4.04 10.24
N PHE A 21 12.26 -3.66 9.04
CA PHE A 21 11.48 -2.94 8.02
C PHE A 21 10.64 -3.85 7.14
N LEU A 22 11.00 -5.12 7.02
CA LEU A 22 10.26 -6.11 6.24
C LEU A 22 9.10 -6.73 7.02
N LYS A 23 8.93 -6.38 8.30
CA LYS A 23 7.78 -6.85 9.07
C LYS A 23 6.52 -6.08 8.68
N TYR A 24 5.52 -6.79 8.16
CA TYR A 24 4.26 -6.20 7.75
C TYR A 24 3.42 -5.75 8.97
N LYS A 25 3.16 -4.44 9.07
CA LYS A 25 2.44 -3.82 10.19
C LYS A 25 0.98 -3.57 9.82
N LYS A 26 0.05 -3.91 10.70
CA LYS A 26 -1.40 -3.76 10.44
C LYS A 26 -1.99 -2.38 10.80
N TYR A 27 -1.27 -1.52 11.50
CA TYR A 27 -1.67 -0.15 11.87
C TYR A 27 -3.09 -0.02 12.46
N PHE A 28 -3.56 -1.04 13.20
CA PHE A 28 -4.92 -1.08 13.77
C PHE A 28 -6.04 -1.02 12.72
N ARG A 29 -5.77 -1.41 11.46
CA ARG A 29 -6.67 -1.38 10.30
C ARG A 29 -6.91 -2.78 9.73
N LYS A 30 -7.75 -2.88 8.69
CA LYS A 30 -7.92 -4.10 7.90
C LYS A 30 -6.94 -4.11 6.72
N THR A 31 -6.58 -5.28 6.25
CA THR A 31 -5.74 -5.50 5.08
C THR A 31 -6.12 -6.82 4.41
N SER A 32 -5.97 -6.91 3.09
CA SER A 32 -6.06 -8.14 2.30
C SER A 32 -4.92 -9.09 2.64
N LEU A 33 -3.70 -8.55 2.82
CA LEU A 33 -2.48 -9.31 3.16
C LEU A 33 -2.43 -9.69 4.65
N LYS A 34 -3.54 -10.26 5.17
CA LYS A 34 -3.68 -10.61 6.58
C LYS A 34 -3.14 -12.00 6.96
N GLN A 35 -2.94 -12.88 5.98
CA GLN A 35 -2.38 -14.22 6.21
C GLN A 35 -0.93 -14.10 6.66
N GLU A 36 -0.50 -15.06 7.47
CA GLU A 36 0.84 -15.09 8.02
C GLU A 36 1.90 -15.17 6.90
N ASN A 37 2.90 -14.31 6.99
CA ASN A 37 4.03 -14.20 6.06
C ASN A 37 3.74 -13.68 4.63
N ILE A 38 2.48 -13.52 4.19
CA ILE A 38 2.21 -13.01 2.82
C ILE A 38 2.65 -11.56 2.69
N GLY A 39 2.30 -10.72 3.68
CA GLY A 39 2.72 -9.32 3.70
C GLY A 39 4.23 -9.14 3.75
N GLU A 40 4.94 -9.99 4.52
CA GLU A 40 6.40 -10.00 4.60
C GLU A 40 7.04 -10.42 3.26
N GLN A 41 6.53 -11.46 2.61
CA GLN A 41 7.01 -11.92 1.31
C GLN A 41 6.84 -10.83 0.25
N PHE A 42 5.69 -10.16 0.22
CA PHE A 42 5.46 -9.01 -0.64
C PHE A 42 6.48 -7.88 -0.39
N LEU A 43 6.73 -7.52 0.87
CA LEU A 43 7.73 -6.49 1.18
C LEU A 43 9.16 -6.92 0.81
N ILE A 44 9.50 -8.21 0.91
CA ILE A 44 10.79 -8.75 0.46
C ILE A 44 10.94 -8.57 -1.05
N GLU A 45 9.89 -8.84 -1.81
CA GLU A 45 9.90 -8.65 -3.27
C GLU A 45 10.08 -7.16 -3.62
N VAL A 46 9.28 -6.27 -3.05
CA VAL A 46 9.43 -4.82 -3.27
C VAL A 46 10.84 -4.33 -2.88
N ALA A 47 11.39 -4.84 -1.76
CA ALA A 47 12.75 -4.52 -1.35
C ALA A 47 13.82 -5.01 -2.33
N SER A 48 13.59 -6.14 -2.98
CA SER A 48 14.52 -6.69 -3.98
C SER A 48 14.51 -5.89 -5.29
N LYS A 49 13.32 -5.44 -5.72
CA LYS A 49 13.13 -4.65 -6.94
C LYS A 49 13.51 -3.17 -6.77
N LYS A 50 13.36 -2.63 -5.54
CA LYS A 50 13.67 -1.23 -5.18
C LYS A 50 13.03 -0.21 -6.13
N PRO A 51 11.72 -0.31 -6.43
CA PRO A 51 11.08 0.64 -7.32
C PRO A 51 11.11 2.05 -6.73
N LYS A 52 11.26 3.07 -7.59
CA LYS A 52 11.11 4.47 -7.22
C LYS A 52 9.68 4.97 -7.43
N ASN A 53 9.00 4.45 -8.44
CA ASN A 53 7.63 4.84 -8.79
C ASN A 53 6.72 3.62 -8.65
N PHE A 54 5.93 3.60 -7.59
CA PHE A 54 5.07 2.48 -7.23
C PHE A 54 3.60 2.85 -7.45
N LEU A 55 2.85 2.00 -8.16
CA LEU A 55 1.40 2.10 -8.33
C LEU A 55 0.70 0.98 -7.56
N GLU A 56 -0.26 1.32 -6.70
CA GLU A 56 -1.17 0.37 -6.04
C GLU A 56 -2.60 0.61 -6.53
N ILE A 57 -3.23 -0.44 -7.06
CA ILE A 57 -4.64 -0.46 -7.45
C ILE A 57 -5.37 -1.26 -6.38
N GLY A 58 -6.26 -0.61 -5.61
CA GLY A 58 -6.89 -1.20 -4.45
C GLY A 58 -6.16 -0.89 -3.15
N VAL A 59 -6.24 0.36 -2.69
CA VAL A 59 -5.55 0.85 -1.48
C VAL A 59 -6.28 0.44 -0.21
N PHE A 60 -7.61 0.31 -0.26
CA PHE A 60 -8.49 -0.06 0.86
C PHE A 60 -8.27 0.83 2.10
N HIS A 61 -7.85 0.26 3.23
CA HIS A 61 -7.56 1.01 4.46
C HIS A 61 -6.13 1.59 4.51
N GLY A 62 -5.35 1.47 3.45
CA GLY A 62 -4.00 2.03 3.30
C GLY A 62 -2.92 1.31 4.09
N VAL A 63 -3.15 0.06 4.54
CA VAL A 63 -2.17 -0.69 5.33
C VAL A 63 -0.97 -1.07 4.47
N THR A 64 -1.20 -1.63 3.28
CA THR A 64 -0.16 -1.97 2.31
C THR A 64 0.58 -0.72 1.87
N ALA A 65 -0.18 0.33 1.47
CA ALA A 65 0.37 1.64 1.13
C ALA A 65 1.35 2.17 2.18
N ARG A 66 0.99 2.10 3.48
CA ARG A 66 1.85 2.57 4.56
C ARG A 66 3.12 1.73 4.70
N ASN A 67 3.03 0.40 4.60
CA ASN A 67 4.19 -0.47 4.67
C ASN A 67 5.13 -0.23 3.49
N VAL A 68 4.59 -0.12 2.26
CA VAL A 68 5.36 0.19 1.06
C VAL A 68 6.05 1.54 1.17
N CYS A 69 5.33 2.61 1.54
CA CYS A 69 5.93 3.94 1.70
C CYS A 69 7.03 3.96 2.77
N GLU A 70 6.88 3.24 3.89
CA GLU A 70 7.94 3.12 4.89
C GLU A 70 9.17 2.39 4.35
N LEU A 71 8.96 1.33 3.57
CA LEU A 71 10.04 0.58 2.93
C LEU A 71 10.77 1.45 1.90
N LEU A 72 10.03 2.09 0.97
CA LEU A 72 10.61 2.93 -0.07
C LEU A 72 11.37 4.13 0.51
N TYR A 73 10.83 4.76 1.56
CA TYR A 73 11.52 5.84 2.28
C TYR A 73 12.83 5.36 2.90
N ASN A 74 12.90 4.13 3.41
CA ASN A 74 14.15 3.58 3.94
C ASN A 74 15.19 3.32 2.84
N ILE A 75 14.74 2.94 1.64
CA ILE A 75 15.61 2.65 0.50
C ILE A 75 16.05 3.94 -0.21
N HIS A 76 15.10 4.84 -0.52
CA HIS A 76 15.31 5.99 -1.41
C HIS A 76 15.24 7.35 -0.71
N LYS A 77 14.92 7.40 0.60
CA LYS A 77 14.59 8.62 1.34
C LYS A 77 13.39 9.31 0.70
N ASP A 78 13.52 10.58 0.30
CA ASP A 78 12.44 11.32 -0.33
C ASP A 78 12.40 11.16 -1.87
N ASP A 79 13.31 10.35 -2.46
CA ASP A 79 13.40 10.12 -3.90
C ASP A 79 12.56 8.88 -4.31
N PHE A 80 11.28 8.89 -3.98
CA PHE A 80 10.30 7.93 -4.46
C PHE A 80 8.93 8.58 -4.68
N LYS A 81 8.09 7.94 -5.48
CA LYS A 81 6.69 8.29 -5.67
C LYS A 81 5.81 7.06 -5.46
N TYR A 82 4.72 7.25 -4.75
CA TYR A 82 3.68 6.26 -4.57
C TYR A 82 2.38 6.82 -5.13
N VAL A 83 1.76 6.09 -6.04
CA VAL A 83 0.43 6.38 -6.59
C VAL A 83 -0.53 5.31 -6.07
N GLY A 84 -1.62 5.72 -5.44
CA GLY A 84 -2.66 4.82 -4.94
C GLY A 84 -3.99 5.14 -5.59
N LEU A 85 -4.60 4.17 -6.26
CA LEU A 85 -5.91 4.27 -6.89
C LEU A 85 -6.91 3.38 -6.17
N ASP A 86 -8.03 3.94 -5.74
CA ASP A 86 -9.11 3.22 -5.04
C ASP A 86 -10.44 3.99 -5.13
N LEU A 87 -11.54 3.31 -4.93
CA LEU A 87 -12.88 3.92 -4.83
C LEU A 87 -13.02 4.78 -3.55
N PHE A 88 -12.32 4.46 -2.47
CA PHE A 88 -12.38 5.15 -1.18
C PHE A 88 -13.80 5.43 -0.67
N GLY A 89 -14.71 4.45 -0.85
CA GLY A 89 -16.09 4.55 -0.40
C GLY A 89 -17.06 5.11 -1.45
N GLU A 90 -16.62 5.49 -2.63
CA GLU A 90 -17.52 5.73 -3.74
C GLU A 90 -18.19 4.42 -4.19
N SER A 91 -19.48 4.49 -4.50
CA SER A 91 -20.17 3.36 -5.12
C SER A 91 -19.64 3.19 -6.55
N ALA A 92 -19.19 1.99 -6.86
CA ALA A 92 -18.94 1.63 -8.25
C ALA A 92 -20.31 1.38 -8.91
N GLU A 93 -20.90 2.42 -9.51
CA GLU A 93 -22.13 2.26 -10.27
C GLU A 93 -21.91 1.19 -11.36
N ASN A 94 -22.79 0.18 -11.40
CA ASN A 94 -22.77 -0.93 -12.37
C ASN A 94 -21.56 -1.88 -12.29
N SER A 95 -20.86 -2.00 -11.17
CA SER A 95 -19.80 -3.00 -11.05
C SER A 95 -20.33 -4.31 -10.44
N GLU A 96 -19.89 -5.44 -11.00
CA GLU A 96 -20.08 -6.77 -10.41
C GLU A 96 -19.25 -6.97 -9.13
N GLU A 97 -18.61 -5.90 -8.66
CA GLU A 97 -17.67 -5.93 -7.53
C GLU A 97 -18.38 -6.10 -6.20
N ILE A 98 -17.95 -7.07 -5.43
CA ILE A 98 -18.34 -7.21 -4.03
C ILE A 98 -17.59 -6.15 -3.23
N ILE A 99 -18.31 -5.12 -2.77
CA ILE A 99 -17.72 -4.11 -1.89
C ILE A 99 -17.13 -4.81 -0.65
N PRO A 100 -15.84 -4.65 -0.37
CA PRO A 100 -15.22 -5.33 0.75
C PRO A 100 -15.87 -4.90 2.08
N ASN A 101 -16.03 -5.83 3.03
CA ASN A 101 -16.56 -5.51 4.35
C ASN A 101 -15.64 -4.54 5.09
N THR A 102 -15.95 -3.25 5.03
CA THR A 102 -15.20 -2.16 5.63
C THR A 102 -15.43 -2.02 7.14
N LYS A 103 -16.54 -2.57 7.66
CA LYS A 103 -16.93 -2.42 9.07
C LYS A 103 -16.04 -3.25 9.99
N PHE A 104 -15.60 -2.66 11.09
CA PHE A 104 -14.88 -3.38 12.14
C PHE A 104 -15.88 -4.13 13.05
N ASN A 105 -15.58 -5.39 13.38
CA ASN A 105 -16.30 -6.13 14.42
C ASN A 105 -15.82 -5.75 15.83
N ASN A 106 -14.57 -5.32 15.97
CA ASN A 106 -13.98 -4.91 17.24
C ASN A 106 -14.54 -3.54 17.69
N PRO A 107 -15.20 -3.44 18.86
CA PRO A 107 -15.82 -2.20 19.34
C PRO A 107 -14.79 -1.08 19.60
N LEU A 108 -13.59 -1.41 20.08
CA LEU A 108 -12.53 -0.43 20.32
C LEU A 108 -12.09 0.26 19.02
N LYS A 109 -12.02 -0.49 17.90
CA LYS A 109 -11.72 0.09 16.60
C LYS A 109 -12.82 1.01 16.13
N LYS A 110 -14.11 0.63 16.33
CA LYS A 110 -15.25 1.50 15.99
C LYS A 110 -15.19 2.82 16.76
N ILE A 111 -14.97 2.75 18.08
CA ILE A 111 -14.83 3.92 18.96
C ILE A 111 -13.67 4.81 18.48
N TYR A 112 -12.51 4.23 18.23
CA TYR A 112 -11.33 4.95 17.78
C TYR A 112 -11.57 5.72 16.48
N PHE A 113 -12.12 5.06 15.45
CA PHE A 113 -12.41 5.75 14.17
C PHE A 113 -13.51 6.79 14.30
N LYS A 114 -14.60 6.48 15.05
CA LYS A 114 -15.75 7.38 15.19
C LYS A 114 -15.45 8.61 16.05
N TYR A 115 -14.78 8.45 17.19
CA TYR A 115 -14.64 9.52 18.19
C TYR A 115 -13.25 10.14 18.24
N VAL A 116 -12.18 9.39 17.93
CA VAL A 116 -10.80 9.89 17.96
C VAL A 116 -10.39 10.43 16.60
N LEU A 117 -10.48 9.62 15.55
CA LEU A 117 -10.09 10.05 14.21
C LEU A 117 -11.18 10.84 13.48
N LYS A 118 -12.46 10.63 13.83
CA LYS A 118 -13.65 11.24 13.23
C LYS A 118 -13.67 11.11 11.70
N VAL A 119 -13.31 9.93 11.20
CA VAL A 119 -13.28 9.60 9.77
C VAL A 119 -13.81 8.18 9.55
N ASP A 120 -14.41 7.93 8.39
CA ASP A 120 -14.67 6.57 7.94
C ASP A 120 -13.33 5.88 7.66
N PRO A 121 -13.09 4.67 8.19
CA PRO A 121 -11.84 3.95 7.94
C PRO A 121 -11.58 3.64 6.46
N TYR A 122 -12.63 3.47 5.65
CA TYR A 122 -12.56 3.32 4.21
C TYR A 122 -12.90 4.65 3.52
N SER A 123 -12.00 5.60 3.63
CA SER A 123 -12.12 6.91 2.98
C SER A 123 -10.76 7.45 2.59
N LEU A 124 -10.73 8.27 1.54
CA LEU A 124 -9.53 8.97 1.08
C LEU A 124 -8.88 9.78 2.22
N GLU A 125 -9.70 10.45 3.06
CA GLU A 125 -9.20 11.23 4.19
C GLU A 125 -8.51 10.35 5.24
N ALA A 126 -9.09 9.19 5.57
CA ALA A 126 -8.50 8.26 6.53
C ALA A 126 -7.14 7.74 6.05
N VAL A 127 -7.00 7.48 4.75
CA VAL A 127 -5.73 7.04 4.16
C VAL A 127 -4.73 8.19 4.10
N LYS A 128 -5.13 9.41 3.71
CA LYS A 128 -4.28 10.61 3.78
C LYS A 128 -3.74 10.84 5.19
N LYS A 129 -4.58 10.71 6.23
CA LYS A 129 -4.13 10.81 7.64
C LYS A 129 -3.11 9.72 7.99
N LEU A 130 -3.33 8.48 7.55
CA LEU A 130 -2.39 7.38 7.78
C LEU A 130 -1.02 7.62 7.12
N LEU A 131 -1.04 8.16 5.90
CA LEU A 131 0.15 8.41 5.08
C LEU A 131 0.74 9.81 5.27
N LYS A 132 0.29 10.58 6.26
CA LYS A 132 0.70 11.99 6.47
C LYS A 132 2.22 12.20 6.44
N LYS A 133 3.00 11.24 6.95
CA LYS A 133 4.47 11.30 6.94
C LYS A 133 5.04 11.42 5.52
N PHE A 134 4.35 10.85 4.54
CA PHE A 134 4.80 10.76 3.14
C PHE A 134 4.03 11.69 2.20
N LYS A 135 3.41 12.75 2.72
CA LYS A 135 2.52 13.65 1.96
C LYS A 135 3.12 14.20 0.66
N ASN A 136 4.45 14.37 0.61
CA ASN A 136 5.16 14.89 -0.56
C ASN A 136 5.51 13.80 -1.60
N ASN A 137 5.41 12.53 -1.21
CA ASN A 137 5.77 11.37 -2.03
C ASN A 137 4.56 10.60 -2.54
N ILE A 138 3.35 10.91 -2.05
CA ILE A 138 2.14 10.16 -2.36
C ILE A 138 1.20 10.96 -3.26
N HIS A 139 0.56 10.26 -4.19
CA HIS A 139 -0.57 10.74 -4.97
C HIS A 139 -1.71 9.74 -4.85
N LEU A 140 -2.80 10.13 -4.19
CA LEU A 140 -3.99 9.28 -4.01
C LEU A 140 -5.09 9.76 -4.95
N ILE A 141 -5.56 8.85 -5.79
CA ILE A 141 -6.58 9.07 -6.80
C ILE A 141 -7.84 8.31 -6.39
N GLN A 142 -8.95 9.03 -6.24
CA GLN A 142 -10.24 8.44 -5.95
C GLN A 142 -10.98 8.18 -7.25
N GLY A 143 -11.50 6.95 -7.43
CA GLY A 143 -12.37 6.58 -8.52
C GLY A 143 -12.15 5.15 -9.01
N ASN A 144 -12.94 4.78 -10.03
CA ASN A 144 -12.90 3.46 -10.64
C ASN A 144 -11.69 3.31 -11.57
N SER A 145 -10.93 2.23 -11.39
CA SER A 145 -9.73 1.92 -12.20
C SER A 145 -10.05 1.88 -13.70
N ASN A 146 -11.19 1.33 -14.09
CA ASN A 146 -11.64 1.30 -15.50
C ASN A 146 -11.69 2.68 -16.18
N ASN A 147 -11.93 3.74 -15.39
CA ASN A 147 -12.08 5.11 -15.89
C ASN A 147 -10.82 5.97 -15.73
N ILE A 148 -9.83 5.47 -14.97
CA ILE A 148 -8.68 6.27 -14.55
C ILE A 148 -7.35 5.72 -15.04
N LEU A 149 -7.15 4.39 -15.12
CA LEU A 149 -5.86 3.81 -15.46
C LEU A 149 -5.29 4.32 -16.77
N HIS A 150 -6.12 4.47 -17.81
CA HIS A 150 -5.70 4.99 -19.10
C HIS A 150 -5.18 6.45 -19.06
N LYS A 151 -5.38 7.17 -17.96
CA LYS A 151 -4.87 8.55 -17.73
C LYS A 151 -3.55 8.58 -16.98
N ILE A 152 -3.10 7.45 -16.47
CA ILE A 152 -1.83 7.33 -15.75
C ILE A 152 -0.73 7.02 -16.75
N ASP A 153 0.34 7.80 -16.73
CA ASP A 153 1.51 7.58 -17.58
C ASP A 153 2.31 6.37 -17.05
N MET A 154 1.98 5.18 -17.56
CA MET A 154 2.59 3.91 -17.14
C MET A 154 4.09 3.84 -17.49
N SER A 155 4.59 4.63 -18.43
CA SER A 155 6.02 4.67 -18.76
C SER A 155 6.90 5.15 -17.59
N LYS A 156 6.28 5.78 -16.59
CA LYS A 156 6.94 6.28 -15.38
C LYS A 156 6.79 5.36 -14.17
N ILE A 157 6.09 4.22 -14.31
CA ILE A 157 5.83 3.30 -13.21
C ILE A 157 6.82 2.14 -13.26
N ASP A 158 7.52 1.90 -12.16
CA ASP A 158 8.51 0.82 -12.05
C ASP A 158 7.92 -0.48 -11.49
N TYR A 159 6.81 -0.37 -10.75
CA TYR A 159 6.17 -1.50 -10.09
C TYR A 159 4.68 -1.25 -9.90
N VAL A 160 3.86 -2.23 -10.28
CA VAL A 160 2.41 -2.21 -10.08
C VAL A 160 2.02 -3.31 -9.10
N PHE A 161 1.22 -2.96 -8.10
CA PHE A 161 0.55 -3.90 -7.22
C PHE A 161 -0.96 -3.83 -7.43
N LEU A 162 -1.52 -4.91 -7.99
CA LEU A 162 -2.94 -5.03 -8.27
C LEU A 162 -3.61 -5.84 -7.16
N ASP A 163 -4.30 -5.16 -6.24
CA ASP A 163 -5.07 -5.71 -5.11
C ASP A 163 -6.47 -5.06 -5.04
N GLY A 164 -6.99 -4.66 -6.20
CA GLY A 164 -8.28 -3.97 -6.36
C GLY A 164 -9.46 -4.90 -6.43
N GLY A 165 -10.31 -4.71 -7.44
CA GLY A 165 -11.48 -5.55 -7.67
C GLY A 165 -11.14 -7.01 -7.97
N HIS A 166 -12.07 -7.92 -7.61
CA HIS A 166 -11.89 -9.36 -7.77
C HIS A 166 -12.79 -9.95 -8.87
N ALA A 167 -13.70 -9.17 -9.49
CA ALA A 167 -14.48 -9.61 -10.60
C ALA A 167 -13.62 -9.79 -11.86
N TYR A 168 -13.90 -10.82 -12.64
CA TYR A 168 -13.12 -11.15 -13.84
C TYR A 168 -12.96 -9.96 -14.78
N ASN A 169 -14.05 -9.23 -15.05
CA ASN A 169 -14.03 -8.08 -15.96
C ASN A 169 -13.16 -6.94 -15.42
N THR A 170 -13.20 -6.67 -14.11
CA THR A 170 -12.35 -5.65 -13.49
C THR A 170 -10.88 -6.00 -13.61
N VAL A 171 -10.49 -7.22 -13.21
CA VAL A 171 -9.09 -7.68 -13.30
C VAL A 171 -8.61 -7.67 -14.75
N LYS A 172 -9.44 -8.14 -15.69
CA LYS A 172 -9.11 -8.13 -17.13
C LYS A 172 -8.89 -6.69 -17.64
N ASN A 173 -9.78 -5.77 -17.30
CA ASN A 173 -9.66 -4.37 -17.71
C ASN A 173 -8.43 -3.70 -17.08
N ASP A 174 -8.17 -3.94 -15.79
CA ASP A 174 -6.99 -3.42 -15.12
C ASP A 174 -5.72 -3.90 -15.82
N LEU A 175 -5.59 -5.22 -16.07
CA LEU A 175 -4.43 -5.79 -16.78
C LEU A 175 -4.29 -5.31 -18.23
N THR A 176 -5.40 -4.95 -18.90
CA THR A 176 -5.34 -4.46 -20.29
C THR A 176 -4.86 -3.01 -20.35
N ASN A 177 -5.06 -2.23 -19.27
CA ASN A 177 -4.70 -0.82 -19.18
C ASN A 177 -3.35 -0.58 -18.47
N LEU A 178 -2.64 -1.64 -18.05
CA LEU A 178 -1.28 -1.59 -17.50
C LEU A 178 -0.23 -1.78 -18.59
#